data_a233dbd120c8f29060a9aaaa807e445a
#
_entry.id   a233dbd120c8f29060a9aaaa807e445a
#
_cell.length_a   1.000
_cell.length_b   1.000
_cell.length_c   1.000
_cell.angle_alpha   90.00
_cell.angle_beta   90.00
_cell.angle_gamma   90.00
#
_symmetry.space_group_name_H-M   'P 1'
#
loop_
_entity.id
_entity.type
_entity.pdbx_description
1 polymer ?
#
loop_
_entity_poly.entity_id
_entity_poly.type
_entity_poly.pdbx_seq_one_letter_code
_entity_poly.pdbx_strand_id
1 'polypeptide(L)'
;MGIRNGCYPQITSFWGFINSLLPQSMAVLKRIIITGGTGGLGKAIAFEFKGNGWDVVALGRSDLDLADVGSVTPFFENTPCDLLVCCAGMIRDTPLARMQNEDWDDVVAVNYKAAARCVAAAVPGMLSNGRGHVIFISSNAAQHPAIGQAAYATAKAALHGLTRELAEKYGSAGLRFNVILPGFLETPMTEAVSERRKEVIRVTHCLGDFNTVSAVAAFVRFLEEQLPFTSGQVFSLDSRL
;
A
#
# COMPACT_ATOMS: atom_id res chain seq x y z
N MET A 1 -40.06 13.19 48.71
CA MET A 1 -38.63 13.58 48.84
C MET A 1 -38.07 13.68 47.42
N GLY A 2 -37.99 14.87 46.88
CA GLY A 2 -37.63 15.11 45.48
C GLY A 2 -36.12 15.21 45.31
N ILE A 3 -35.58 14.53 44.33
CA ILE A 3 -34.17 14.69 43.88
C ILE A 3 -34.17 15.71 42.75
N ARG A 4 -33.50 16.83 43.00
CA ARG A 4 -33.36 17.92 42.04
C ARG A 4 -32.37 17.51 40.96
N ASN A 5 -32.78 17.53 39.68
CA ASN A 5 -31.91 17.46 38.52
C ASN A 5 -31.06 18.74 38.44
N GLY A 6 -29.77 18.61 38.71
CA GLY A 6 -28.77 19.67 38.45
C GLY A 6 -28.48 19.77 36.96
N CYS A 7 -28.85 20.91 36.39
CA CYS A 7 -28.49 21.29 35.02
C CYS A 7 -26.99 21.64 34.98
N TYR A 8 -26.17 20.82 34.32
CA TYR A 8 -24.80 21.20 34.00
C TYR A 8 -24.81 22.07 32.72
N PRO A 9 -24.22 23.25 32.75
CA PRO A 9 -24.11 24.09 31.54
C PRO A 9 -23.18 23.42 30.54
N GLN A 10 -23.58 23.44 29.27
CA GLN A 10 -22.86 22.87 28.17
C GLN A 10 -21.50 23.57 27.97
N ILE A 11 -20.39 22.89 28.26
CA ILE A 11 -18.99 23.37 28.08
C ILE A 11 -18.56 23.28 26.59
N THR A 12 -19.44 22.87 25.70
CA THR A 12 -19.15 22.63 24.27
C THR A 12 -18.92 23.91 23.45
N SER A 13 -19.35 25.07 23.89
CA SER A 13 -19.26 26.33 23.12
C SER A 13 -17.89 27.05 23.29
N PHE A 14 -17.18 26.85 24.39
CA PHE A 14 -15.93 27.56 24.67
C PHE A 14 -14.75 27.00 23.87
N TRP A 15 -14.66 25.66 23.70
CA TRP A 15 -13.64 25.01 22.86
C TRP A 15 -13.84 25.27 21.37
N GLY A 16 -15.07 25.41 20.91
CA GLY A 16 -15.40 25.78 19.53
C GLY A 16 -14.94 27.21 19.20
N PHE A 17 -15.07 28.15 20.13
CA PHE A 17 -14.65 29.53 19.96
C PHE A 17 -13.13 29.71 20.00
N ILE A 18 -12.41 28.99 20.86
CA ILE A 18 -10.94 29.02 20.93
C ILE A 18 -10.33 28.43 19.66
N ASN A 19 -10.88 27.34 19.12
CA ASN A 19 -10.40 26.75 17.85
C ASN A 19 -10.64 27.66 16.63
N SER A 20 -11.59 28.59 16.66
CA SER A 20 -11.81 29.55 15.58
C SER A 20 -10.86 30.77 15.63
N LEU A 21 -10.18 31.00 16.76
CA LEU A 21 -9.25 32.12 16.96
C LEU A 21 -7.77 31.72 16.78
N LEU A 22 -7.47 30.42 16.75
CA LEU A 22 -6.13 29.97 16.36
C LEU A 22 -5.94 30.25 14.87
N PRO A 23 -4.83 30.89 14.45
CA PRO A 23 -4.52 31.00 13.04
C PRO A 23 -4.55 29.57 12.50
N GLN A 24 -5.28 29.33 11.39
CA GLN A 24 -5.18 28.08 10.66
C GLN A 24 -3.70 27.93 10.30
N SER A 25 -2.93 27.29 11.19
CA SER A 25 -1.57 26.87 10.87
C SER A 25 -1.72 26.15 9.55
N MET A 26 -0.97 26.57 8.54
CA MET A 26 -0.94 25.92 7.23
C MET A 26 -0.97 24.42 7.48
N ALA A 27 -2.12 23.81 7.22
CA ALA A 27 -2.29 22.37 7.48
C ALA A 27 -1.23 21.68 6.64
N VAL A 28 -0.23 21.10 7.29
CA VAL A 28 0.80 20.34 6.57
C VAL A 28 0.06 19.20 5.89
N LEU A 29 0.03 19.24 4.56
CA LEU A 29 -0.62 18.21 3.77
C LEU A 29 -0.01 16.85 4.14
N LYS A 30 -0.86 15.86 4.37
CA LYS A 30 -0.39 14.49 4.50
C LYS A 30 0.32 14.08 3.23
N ARG A 31 1.46 13.41 3.39
CA ARG A 31 2.26 12.94 2.25
C ARG A 31 2.12 11.44 2.04
N ILE A 32 1.86 11.08 0.79
CA ILE A 32 1.93 9.70 0.32
C ILE A 32 3.16 9.50 -0.58
N ILE A 33 3.94 8.44 -0.32
CA ILE A 33 4.98 7.97 -1.22
C ILE A 33 4.51 6.65 -1.86
N ILE A 34 4.62 6.56 -3.19
CA ILE A 34 4.19 5.39 -3.95
C ILE A 34 5.39 4.87 -4.75
N THR A 35 5.95 3.73 -4.37
CA THR A 35 6.95 3.05 -5.20
C THR A 35 6.28 2.39 -6.40
N GLY A 36 6.90 2.42 -7.58
CA GLY A 36 6.23 1.99 -8.81
C GLY A 36 5.08 2.93 -9.21
N GLY A 37 5.13 4.18 -8.77
CA GLY A 37 4.13 5.23 -9.02
C GLY A 37 3.92 5.59 -10.49
N THR A 38 4.85 5.22 -11.36
CA THR A 38 4.74 5.40 -12.83
C THR A 38 4.07 4.21 -13.54
N GLY A 39 3.79 3.10 -12.83
CA GLY A 39 3.05 1.94 -13.34
C GLY A 39 1.54 2.14 -13.38
N GLY A 40 0.80 1.17 -13.94
CA GLY A 40 -0.64 1.29 -14.12
C GLY A 40 -1.41 1.53 -12.83
N LEU A 41 -1.24 0.68 -11.82
CA LEU A 41 -1.88 0.84 -10.51
C LEU A 41 -1.31 2.02 -9.72
N GLY A 42 0.03 2.20 -9.73
CA GLY A 42 0.66 3.31 -9.01
C GLY A 42 0.20 4.68 -9.49
N LYS A 43 0.02 4.87 -10.82
CA LYS A 43 -0.57 6.09 -11.40
C LYS A 43 -2.01 6.32 -10.94
N ALA A 44 -2.82 5.27 -10.88
CA ALA A 44 -4.20 5.37 -10.43
C ALA A 44 -4.27 5.78 -8.94
N ILE A 45 -3.42 5.21 -8.09
CA ILE A 45 -3.32 5.60 -6.67
C ILE A 45 -2.85 7.05 -6.56
N ALA A 46 -1.82 7.45 -7.31
CA ALA A 46 -1.33 8.84 -7.31
C ALA A 46 -2.41 9.84 -7.72
N PHE A 47 -3.20 9.52 -8.75
CA PHE A 47 -4.31 10.34 -9.21
C PHE A 47 -5.40 10.47 -8.14
N GLU A 48 -5.80 9.36 -7.50
CA GLU A 48 -6.81 9.32 -6.45
C GLU A 48 -6.42 10.22 -5.26
N PHE A 49 -5.19 10.12 -4.78
CA PHE A 49 -4.73 10.91 -3.63
C PHE A 49 -4.52 12.38 -3.95
N LYS A 50 -4.00 12.71 -5.16
CA LYS A 50 -3.83 14.09 -5.60
C LYS A 50 -5.17 14.82 -5.70
N GLY A 51 -6.21 14.16 -6.19
CA GLY A 51 -7.57 14.69 -6.25
C GLY A 51 -8.21 14.94 -4.87
N ASN A 52 -7.65 14.36 -3.80
CA ASN A 52 -8.17 14.44 -2.44
C ASN A 52 -7.23 15.19 -1.45
N GLY A 53 -6.37 16.07 -1.96
CA GLY A 53 -5.62 17.04 -1.16
C GLY A 53 -4.39 16.48 -0.45
N TRP A 54 -3.80 15.38 -0.95
CA TRP A 54 -2.53 14.84 -0.46
C TRP A 54 -1.34 15.39 -1.25
N ASP A 55 -0.20 15.53 -0.58
CA ASP A 55 1.11 15.70 -1.22
C ASP A 55 1.58 14.33 -1.74
N VAL A 56 1.65 14.18 -3.07
CA VAL A 56 1.86 12.88 -3.72
C VAL A 56 3.24 12.80 -4.35
N VAL A 57 4.05 11.86 -3.86
CA VAL A 57 5.36 11.49 -4.40
C VAL A 57 5.26 10.13 -5.08
N ALA A 58 5.11 10.12 -6.41
CA ALA A 58 4.97 8.91 -7.21
C ALA A 58 6.32 8.56 -7.86
N LEU A 59 6.99 7.53 -7.35
CA LEU A 59 8.35 7.16 -7.74
C LEU A 59 8.37 6.12 -8.85
N GLY A 60 9.05 6.44 -9.95
CA GLY A 60 9.49 5.49 -10.97
C GLY A 60 10.95 5.08 -10.75
N ARG A 61 11.48 4.22 -11.64
CA ARG A 61 12.87 3.76 -11.56
C ARG A 61 13.89 4.89 -11.75
N SER A 62 13.54 5.90 -12.56
CA SER A 62 14.38 7.08 -12.78
C SER A 62 14.44 8.01 -11.58
N ASP A 63 13.44 7.96 -10.69
CA ASP A 63 13.35 8.86 -9.53
C ASP A 63 14.06 8.26 -8.31
N LEU A 64 13.94 6.94 -8.15
CA LEU A 64 14.61 6.17 -7.11
C LEU A 64 14.80 4.72 -7.59
N ASP A 65 16.05 4.33 -7.81
CA ASP A 65 16.36 2.93 -8.11
C ASP A 65 16.34 2.11 -6.82
N LEU A 66 15.29 1.32 -6.67
CA LEU A 66 15.09 0.46 -5.50
C LEU A 66 16.10 -0.71 -5.44
N ALA A 67 16.86 -0.98 -6.49
CA ALA A 67 17.98 -1.93 -6.50
C ALA A 67 19.23 -1.31 -5.85
N ASP A 68 19.40 0.00 -5.93
CA ASP A 68 20.48 0.71 -5.25
C ASP A 68 20.17 0.89 -3.76
N VAL A 69 20.80 0.05 -2.94
CA VAL A 69 20.63 0.04 -1.49
C VAL A 69 21.04 1.37 -0.85
N GLY A 70 22.03 2.06 -1.43
CA GLY A 70 22.58 3.32 -0.91
C GLY A 70 21.66 4.52 -1.10
N SER A 71 20.75 4.48 -2.07
CA SER A 71 19.88 5.62 -2.40
C SER A 71 18.58 5.66 -1.58
N VAL A 72 18.09 4.52 -1.12
CA VAL A 72 16.77 4.40 -0.47
C VAL A 72 16.72 5.13 0.88
N THR A 73 17.68 4.86 1.77
CA THR A 73 17.68 5.46 3.12
C THR A 73 17.77 6.99 3.07
N PRO A 74 18.73 7.61 2.36
CA PRO A 74 18.80 9.07 2.28
C PRO A 74 17.54 9.71 1.67
N PHE A 75 16.87 9.02 0.73
CA PHE A 75 15.63 9.52 0.16
C PHE A 75 14.54 9.68 1.24
N PHE A 76 14.29 8.63 2.05
CA PHE A 76 13.26 8.66 3.08
C PHE A 76 13.60 9.56 4.27
N GLU A 77 14.89 9.71 4.63
CA GLU A 77 15.34 10.67 5.64
C GLU A 77 15.00 12.12 5.25
N ASN A 78 15.12 12.45 3.96
CA ASN A 78 14.81 13.78 3.43
C ASN A 78 13.34 13.96 3.00
N THR A 79 12.58 12.85 2.92
CA THR A 79 11.19 12.87 2.41
C THR A 79 10.30 12.04 3.34
N PRO A 80 10.00 12.55 4.55
CA PRO A 80 9.09 11.85 5.46
C PRO A 80 7.69 11.75 4.88
N CYS A 81 6.97 10.67 5.20
CA CYS A 81 5.61 10.42 4.70
C CYS A 81 4.67 9.89 5.80
N ASP A 82 3.37 10.14 5.59
CA ASP A 82 2.30 9.59 6.44
C ASP A 82 1.80 8.23 5.91
N LEU A 83 1.88 8.03 4.58
CA LEU A 83 1.50 6.79 3.91
C LEU A 83 2.59 6.36 2.92
N LEU A 84 3.03 5.11 3.03
CA LEU A 84 3.90 4.46 2.05
C LEU A 84 3.14 3.34 1.34
N VAL A 85 3.01 3.42 0.02
CA VAL A 85 2.44 2.35 -0.80
C VAL A 85 3.56 1.66 -1.58
N CYS A 86 3.87 0.43 -1.20
CA CYS A 86 4.83 -0.42 -1.90
C CYS A 86 4.16 -1.12 -3.08
N CYS A 87 4.12 -0.43 -4.25
CA CYS A 87 3.47 -0.88 -5.47
C CYS A 87 4.47 -1.31 -6.57
N ALA A 88 5.77 -1.07 -6.39
CA ALA A 88 6.79 -1.55 -7.33
C ALA A 88 6.76 -3.09 -7.43
N GLY A 89 6.93 -3.59 -8.65
CA GLY A 89 6.96 -5.02 -8.91
C GLY A 89 7.42 -5.34 -10.32
N MET A 90 7.88 -6.55 -10.51
CA MET A 90 8.23 -7.13 -11.80
C MET A 90 7.89 -8.61 -11.84
N ILE A 91 7.68 -9.13 -13.03
CA ILE A 91 7.45 -10.56 -13.31
C ILE A 91 8.53 -11.10 -14.24
N ARG A 92 8.92 -12.35 -14.01
CA ARG A 92 9.72 -13.19 -14.92
C ARG A 92 9.17 -14.61 -14.83
N ASP A 93 8.03 -14.81 -15.49
CA ASP A 93 7.31 -16.08 -15.41
C ASP A 93 8.04 -17.17 -16.20
N THR A 94 8.60 -18.12 -15.48
CA THR A 94 9.33 -19.27 -16.04
C THR A 94 9.15 -20.48 -15.10
N PRO A 95 8.90 -21.69 -15.63
CA PRO A 95 8.87 -22.91 -14.82
C PRO A 95 10.13 -23.04 -13.97
N LEU A 96 9.99 -23.32 -12.67
CA LEU A 96 11.09 -23.33 -11.70
C LEU A 96 12.30 -24.15 -12.16
N ALA A 97 12.06 -25.30 -12.80
CA ALA A 97 13.13 -26.15 -13.32
C ALA A 97 13.96 -25.53 -14.48
N ARG A 98 13.52 -24.38 -15.02
CA ARG A 98 14.21 -23.65 -16.10
C ARG A 98 14.59 -22.24 -15.71
N MET A 99 14.19 -21.79 -14.53
CA MET A 99 14.46 -20.43 -14.05
C MET A 99 15.95 -20.28 -13.73
N GLN A 100 16.56 -19.22 -14.25
CA GLN A 100 17.93 -18.88 -13.87
C GLN A 100 17.95 -18.25 -12.48
N ASN A 101 19.05 -18.40 -11.74
CA ASN A 101 19.18 -17.84 -10.40
C ASN A 101 19.06 -16.31 -10.41
N GLU A 102 19.61 -15.69 -11.44
CA GLU A 102 19.57 -14.23 -11.62
C GLU A 102 18.13 -13.72 -11.78
N ASP A 103 17.29 -14.44 -12.54
CA ASP A 103 15.86 -14.08 -12.69
C ASP A 103 15.10 -14.24 -11.38
N TRP A 104 15.40 -15.29 -10.61
CA TRP A 104 14.85 -15.49 -9.28
C TRP A 104 15.23 -14.33 -8.33
N ASP A 105 16.53 -14.00 -8.28
CA ASP A 105 17.07 -12.98 -7.41
C ASP A 105 16.51 -11.60 -7.77
N ASP A 106 16.41 -11.25 -9.05
CA ASP A 106 15.80 -10.01 -9.54
C ASP A 106 14.34 -9.89 -9.08
N VAL A 107 13.54 -10.94 -9.27
CA VAL A 107 12.14 -10.94 -8.87
C VAL A 107 11.98 -10.76 -7.37
N VAL A 108 12.76 -11.48 -6.56
CA VAL A 108 12.74 -11.36 -5.10
C VAL A 108 13.27 -10.00 -4.65
N ALA A 109 14.32 -9.48 -5.31
CA ALA A 109 14.90 -8.18 -5.00
C ALA A 109 13.87 -7.05 -5.15
N VAL A 110 13.15 -7.01 -6.28
CA VAL A 110 12.20 -5.94 -6.57
C VAL A 110 10.89 -6.10 -5.81
N ASN A 111 10.31 -7.32 -5.75
CA ASN A 111 8.97 -7.53 -5.20
C ASN A 111 8.93 -7.63 -3.66
N TYR A 112 10.05 -7.96 -3.01
CA TYR A 112 10.13 -8.14 -1.57
C TYR A 112 11.22 -7.30 -0.91
N LYS A 113 12.51 -7.50 -1.28
CA LYS A 113 13.63 -6.84 -0.59
C LYS A 113 13.56 -5.32 -0.71
N ALA A 114 13.16 -4.80 -1.87
CA ALA A 114 13.00 -3.36 -2.10
C ALA A 114 11.88 -2.78 -1.22
N ALA A 115 10.72 -3.44 -1.14
CA ALA A 115 9.64 -3.03 -0.25
C ALA A 115 10.07 -3.02 1.22
N ALA A 116 10.74 -4.09 1.68
CA ALA A 116 11.25 -4.18 3.04
C ALA A 116 12.25 -3.06 3.37
N ARG A 117 13.15 -2.70 2.42
CA ARG A 117 14.10 -1.58 2.56
C ARG A 117 13.39 -0.23 2.65
N CYS A 118 12.41 0.04 1.78
CA CYS A 118 11.64 1.27 1.84
C CYS A 118 10.94 1.42 3.20
N VAL A 119 10.36 0.34 3.71
CA VAL A 119 9.72 0.35 5.04
C VAL A 119 10.74 0.61 6.15
N ALA A 120 11.88 -0.08 6.13
CA ALA A 120 12.93 0.13 7.13
C ALA A 120 13.43 1.58 7.15
N ALA A 121 13.48 2.24 5.99
CA ALA A 121 13.88 3.63 5.86
C ALA A 121 12.76 4.62 6.26
N ALA A 122 11.49 4.32 6.00
CA ALA A 122 10.37 5.20 6.32
C ALA A 122 9.93 5.14 7.79
N VAL A 123 10.02 3.96 8.43
CA VAL A 123 9.55 3.71 9.81
C VAL A 123 10.13 4.69 10.84
N PRO A 124 11.43 5.03 10.86
CA PRO A 124 11.95 5.99 11.83
C PRO A 124 11.24 7.35 11.79
N GLY A 125 10.98 7.89 10.60
CA GLY A 125 10.23 9.14 10.42
C GLY A 125 8.77 9.01 10.89
N MET A 126 8.11 7.91 10.56
CA MET A 126 6.74 7.63 11.01
C MET A 126 6.66 7.50 12.55
N LEU A 127 7.63 6.83 13.19
CA LEU A 127 7.72 6.72 14.65
C LEU A 127 7.89 8.10 15.30
N SER A 128 8.75 8.96 14.74
CA SER A 128 8.94 10.32 15.23
C SER A 128 7.66 11.16 15.17
N ASN A 129 6.81 10.89 14.19
CA ASN A 129 5.50 11.55 14.02
C ASN A 129 4.38 10.89 14.85
N GLY A 130 4.64 9.74 15.49
CA GLY A 130 3.65 8.96 16.24
C GLY A 130 2.49 8.43 15.38
N ARG A 131 2.66 8.39 14.05
CA ARG A 131 1.68 7.88 13.09
C ARG A 131 2.36 7.49 11.77
N GLY A 132 1.76 6.55 11.09
CA GLY A 132 2.19 6.12 9.76
C GLY A 132 1.40 4.92 9.28
N HIS A 133 1.28 4.78 7.97
CA HIS A 133 0.66 3.60 7.38
C HIS A 133 1.51 3.08 6.22
N VAL A 134 1.72 1.78 6.17
CA VAL A 134 2.36 1.09 5.06
C VAL A 134 1.36 0.14 4.43
N ILE A 135 1.18 0.23 3.12
CA ILE A 135 0.34 -0.67 2.33
C ILE A 135 1.23 -1.38 1.31
N PHE A 136 1.29 -2.70 1.40
CA PHE A 136 1.95 -3.53 0.42
C PHE A 136 0.96 -3.98 -0.66
N ILE A 137 1.32 -3.80 -1.92
CA ILE A 137 0.58 -4.39 -3.04
C ILE A 137 1.14 -5.79 -3.31
N SER A 138 0.37 -6.79 -2.90
CA SER A 138 0.63 -8.20 -3.15
C SER A 138 -0.05 -8.67 -4.44
N SER A 139 -0.37 -9.94 -4.53
CA SER A 139 -1.01 -10.56 -5.69
C SER A 139 -1.80 -11.79 -5.25
N ASN A 140 -2.83 -12.15 -6.00
CA ASN A 140 -3.47 -13.45 -5.86
C ASN A 140 -2.47 -14.63 -6.00
N ALA A 141 -1.40 -14.46 -6.78
CA ALA A 141 -0.33 -15.44 -6.89
C ALA A 141 0.33 -15.80 -5.54
N ALA A 142 0.25 -14.94 -4.54
CA ALA A 142 0.76 -15.24 -3.19
C ALA A 142 -0.03 -16.36 -2.48
N GLN A 143 -1.28 -16.58 -2.87
CA GLN A 143 -2.18 -17.60 -2.32
C GLN A 143 -2.43 -18.72 -3.32
N HIS A 144 -2.54 -18.40 -4.61
CA HIS A 144 -2.88 -19.30 -5.71
C HIS A 144 -1.89 -19.10 -6.88
N PRO A 145 -0.63 -19.60 -6.76
CA PRO A 145 0.40 -19.41 -7.77
C PRO A 145 0.07 -20.17 -9.05
N ALA A 146 0.22 -19.51 -10.19
CA ALA A 146 0.17 -20.18 -11.48
C ALA A 146 1.52 -20.87 -11.79
N ILE A 147 1.50 -21.84 -12.71
CA ILE A 147 2.72 -22.46 -13.21
C ILE A 147 3.63 -21.38 -13.79
N GLY A 148 4.91 -21.40 -13.39
CA GLY A 148 5.91 -20.42 -13.81
C GLY A 148 6.05 -19.21 -12.87
N GLN A 149 5.20 -19.05 -11.85
CA GLN A 149 5.22 -17.90 -10.95
C GLN A 149 5.91 -18.16 -9.61
N ALA A 150 6.76 -19.16 -9.48
CA ALA A 150 7.36 -19.56 -8.21
C ALA A 150 8.08 -18.40 -7.51
N ALA A 151 8.99 -17.68 -8.17
CA ALA A 151 9.72 -16.55 -7.60
C ALA A 151 8.78 -15.39 -7.23
N TYR A 152 7.87 -15.03 -8.14
CA TYR A 152 6.91 -13.94 -7.93
C TYR A 152 5.95 -14.25 -6.78
N ALA A 153 5.38 -15.43 -6.77
CA ALA A 153 4.46 -15.89 -5.71
C ALA A 153 5.14 -15.90 -4.34
N THR A 154 6.36 -16.44 -4.25
CA THR A 154 7.16 -16.46 -3.02
C THR A 154 7.43 -15.04 -2.52
N ALA A 155 7.88 -14.14 -3.40
CA ALA A 155 8.15 -12.75 -3.04
C ALA A 155 6.89 -12.01 -2.55
N LYS A 156 5.74 -12.21 -3.21
CA LYS A 156 4.47 -11.59 -2.81
C LYS A 156 3.88 -12.21 -1.54
N ALA A 157 4.04 -13.51 -1.31
CA ALA A 157 3.63 -14.18 -0.07
C ALA A 157 4.47 -13.72 1.14
N ALA A 158 5.76 -13.47 0.94
CA ALA A 158 6.64 -12.98 2.02
C ALA A 158 6.17 -11.62 2.59
N LEU A 159 5.49 -10.77 1.80
CA LEU A 159 4.91 -9.51 2.26
C LEU A 159 3.83 -9.71 3.33
N HIS A 160 3.10 -10.84 3.29
CA HIS A 160 2.05 -11.13 4.28
C HIS A 160 2.64 -11.39 5.67
N GLY A 161 3.73 -12.18 5.74
CA GLY A 161 4.46 -12.43 6.99
C GLY A 161 5.09 -11.16 7.55
N LEU A 162 5.75 -10.39 6.67
CA LEU A 162 6.36 -9.10 7.03
C LEU A 162 5.31 -8.12 7.58
N THR A 163 4.13 -8.04 6.95
CA THR A 163 3.05 -7.16 7.40
C THR A 163 2.59 -7.49 8.81
N ARG A 164 2.44 -8.77 9.14
CA ARG A 164 1.99 -9.20 10.46
C ARG A 164 3.03 -8.88 11.54
N GLU A 165 4.29 -9.17 11.27
CA GLU A 165 5.41 -8.85 12.18
C GLU A 165 5.49 -7.35 12.46
N LEU A 166 5.44 -6.52 11.42
CA LEU A 166 5.53 -5.07 11.56
C LEU A 166 4.30 -4.48 12.29
N ALA A 167 3.11 -5.00 12.01
CA ALA A 167 1.89 -4.56 12.69
C ALA A 167 1.92 -4.88 14.19
N GLU A 168 2.41 -6.05 14.58
CA GLU A 168 2.59 -6.44 15.97
C GLU A 168 3.64 -5.57 16.67
N LYS A 169 4.79 -5.37 16.00
CA LYS A 169 5.92 -4.63 16.56
C LYS A 169 5.67 -3.14 16.74
N TYR A 170 5.01 -2.50 15.79
CA TYR A 170 4.88 -1.04 15.77
C TYR A 170 3.45 -0.51 15.97
N GLY A 171 2.47 -1.40 16.12
CA GLY A 171 1.07 -0.99 16.30
C GLY A 171 0.84 -0.13 17.53
N SER A 172 1.49 -0.45 18.66
CA SER A 172 1.40 0.36 19.89
C SER A 172 2.03 1.75 19.76
N ALA A 173 2.89 1.96 18.75
CA ALA A 173 3.47 3.26 18.41
C ALA A 173 2.64 4.03 17.37
N GLY A 174 1.43 3.59 17.04
CA GLY A 174 0.52 4.28 16.12
C GLY A 174 0.76 3.99 14.64
N LEU A 175 1.59 2.98 14.29
CA LEU A 175 1.85 2.61 12.90
C LEU A 175 0.95 1.45 12.45
N ARG A 176 0.49 1.52 11.21
CA ARG A 176 -0.35 0.49 10.58
C ARG A 176 0.36 -0.16 9.40
N PHE A 177 0.11 -1.44 9.19
CA PHE A 177 0.68 -2.21 8.09
C PHE A 177 -0.38 -3.14 7.53
N ASN A 178 -0.67 -3.04 6.24
CA ASN A 178 -1.68 -3.87 5.59
C ASN A 178 -1.22 -4.33 4.20
N VAL A 179 -1.84 -5.39 3.70
CA VAL A 179 -1.61 -5.94 2.36
C VAL A 179 -2.88 -5.86 1.55
N ILE A 180 -2.75 -5.51 0.27
CA ILE A 180 -3.84 -5.57 -0.72
C ILE A 180 -3.46 -6.53 -1.84
N LEU A 181 -4.35 -7.48 -2.14
CA LEU A 181 -4.32 -8.33 -3.32
C LEU A 181 -5.34 -7.73 -4.31
N PRO A 182 -4.87 -6.98 -5.32
CA PRO A 182 -5.77 -6.19 -6.18
C PRO A 182 -6.60 -7.03 -7.15
N GLY A 183 -6.30 -8.33 -7.29
CA GLY A 183 -6.85 -9.16 -8.33
C GLY A 183 -6.08 -9.03 -9.66
N PHE A 184 -6.66 -9.57 -10.75
CA PHE A 184 -6.13 -9.33 -12.09
C PHE A 184 -6.55 -7.92 -12.54
N LEU A 185 -5.56 -7.12 -12.93
CA LEU A 185 -5.77 -5.75 -13.42
C LEU A 185 -5.21 -5.64 -14.84
N GLU A 186 -5.95 -4.99 -15.72
CA GLU A 186 -5.44 -4.63 -17.05
C GLU A 186 -4.52 -3.40 -16.94
N THR A 187 -3.24 -3.65 -17.07
CA THR A 187 -2.15 -2.67 -16.91
C THR A 187 -1.03 -3.01 -17.90
N PRO A 188 -0.05 -2.12 -18.14
CA PRO A 188 1.12 -2.45 -18.94
C PRO A 188 1.86 -3.72 -18.48
N MET A 189 1.82 -4.05 -17.19
CA MET A 189 2.43 -5.28 -16.65
C MET A 189 1.74 -6.55 -17.17
N THR A 190 0.44 -6.49 -17.44
CA THR A 190 -0.39 -7.62 -17.90
C THR A 190 -0.71 -7.58 -19.39
N GLU A 191 -0.18 -6.59 -20.12
CA GLU A 191 -0.46 -6.40 -21.56
C GLU A 191 -0.03 -7.58 -22.41
N ALA A 192 1.08 -8.24 -22.05
CA ALA A 192 1.58 -9.43 -22.73
C ALA A 192 0.74 -10.71 -22.47
N VAL A 193 -0.24 -10.66 -21.57
CA VAL A 193 -1.12 -11.82 -21.29
C VAL A 193 -2.11 -11.97 -22.43
N SER A 194 -2.09 -13.13 -23.12
CA SER A 194 -2.98 -13.39 -24.26
C SER A 194 -4.46 -13.35 -23.84
N GLU A 195 -5.34 -12.94 -24.76
CA GLU A 195 -6.79 -12.90 -24.52
C GLU A 195 -7.34 -14.27 -24.10
N ARG A 196 -6.83 -15.36 -24.69
CA ARG A 196 -7.17 -16.73 -24.26
C ARG A 196 -6.82 -16.95 -22.78
N ARG A 197 -5.68 -16.46 -22.32
CA ARG A 197 -5.28 -16.60 -20.91
C ARG A 197 -6.11 -15.69 -20.00
N LYS A 198 -6.42 -14.49 -20.43
CA LYS A 198 -7.34 -13.58 -19.71
C LYS A 198 -8.71 -14.23 -19.53
N GLU A 199 -9.25 -14.87 -20.57
CA GLU A 199 -10.52 -15.58 -20.48
C GLU A 199 -10.48 -16.73 -19.46
N VAL A 200 -9.41 -17.52 -19.46
CA VAL A 200 -9.21 -18.58 -18.45
C VAL A 200 -9.19 -17.98 -17.03
N ILE A 201 -8.59 -16.80 -16.84
CA ILE A 201 -8.60 -16.11 -15.54
C ILE A 201 -10.00 -15.57 -15.23
N ARG A 202 -10.69 -14.97 -16.21
CA ARG A 202 -12.02 -14.35 -16.03
C ARG A 202 -13.05 -15.38 -15.54
N VAL A 203 -13.07 -16.58 -16.09
CA VAL A 203 -13.99 -17.64 -15.66
C VAL A 203 -13.74 -18.16 -14.25
N THR A 204 -12.59 -17.85 -13.64
CA THR A 204 -12.33 -18.15 -12.22
C THR A 204 -12.93 -17.11 -11.28
N HIS A 205 -13.40 -15.96 -11.80
CA HIS A 205 -14.06 -14.94 -11.04
C HIS A 205 -15.57 -15.19 -11.00
N CYS A 206 -16.17 -15.34 -9.83
CA CYS A 206 -17.61 -15.61 -9.70
C CYS A 206 -18.49 -14.47 -10.22
N LEU A 207 -17.95 -13.25 -10.33
CA LEU A 207 -18.62 -12.11 -10.96
C LEU A 207 -18.35 -12.00 -12.47
N GLY A 208 -17.50 -12.89 -13.03
CA GLY A 208 -17.23 -12.95 -14.47
C GLY A 208 -16.42 -11.79 -15.03
N ASP A 209 -15.82 -10.94 -14.18
CA ASP A 209 -15.05 -9.79 -14.64
C ASP A 209 -13.86 -9.46 -13.71
N PHE A 210 -12.95 -8.63 -14.22
CA PHE A 210 -11.77 -8.16 -13.50
C PHE A 210 -12.06 -6.92 -12.68
N ASN A 211 -11.26 -6.72 -11.62
CA ASN A 211 -11.27 -5.46 -10.91
C ASN A 211 -10.59 -4.35 -11.72
N THR A 212 -10.78 -3.10 -11.33
CA THR A 212 -10.18 -1.94 -11.99
C THR A 212 -9.11 -1.28 -11.14
N VAL A 213 -8.14 -0.63 -11.78
CA VAL A 213 -7.09 0.13 -11.07
C VAL A 213 -7.69 1.27 -10.24
N SER A 214 -8.80 1.88 -10.70
CA SER A 214 -9.50 2.94 -9.97
C SER A 214 -10.20 2.43 -8.72
N ALA A 215 -10.85 1.26 -8.77
CA ALA A 215 -11.48 0.66 -7.60
C ALA A 215 -10.43 0.29 -6.52
N VAL A 216 -9.28 -0.26 -6.93
CA VAL A 216 -8.17 -0.52 -6.01
C VAL A 216 -7.61 0.77 -5.41
N ALA A 217 -7.42 1.82 -6.21
CA ALA A 217 -6.95 3.11 -5.73
C ALA A 217 -7.91 3.74 -4.71
N ALA A 218 -9.21 3.71 -4.99
CA ALA A 218 -10.25 4.16 -4.06
C ALA A 218 -10.24 3.36 -2.75
N PHE A 219 -10.01 2.03 -2.82
CA PHE A 219 -9.89 1.21 -1.62
C PHE A 219 -8.64 1.54 -0.80
N VAL A 220 -7.50 1.82 -1.44
CA VAL A 220 -6.28 2.28 -0.74
C VAL A 220 -6.58 3.55 0.08
N ARG A 221 -7.27 4.53 -0.52
CA ARG A 221 -7.67 5.75 0.18
C ARG A 221 -8.69 5.48 1.29
N PHE A 222 -9.71 4.66 1.02
CA PHE A 222 -10.70 4.25 2.02
C PHE A 222 -10.03 3.58 3.24
N LEU A 223 -9.08 2.67 3.01
CA LEU A 223 -8.33 1.98 4.07
C LEU A 223 -7.49 2.96 4.90
N GLU A 224 -6.90 3.97 4.27
CA GLU A 224 -6.14 5.00 4.98
C GLU A 224 -7.06 5.90 5.80
N GLU A 225 -8.12 6.44 5.22
CA GLU A 225 -8.91 7.52 5.79
C GLU A 225 -10.07 7.04 6.67
N GLN A 226 -10.66 5.88 6.36
CA GLN A 226 -11.89 5.41 7.01
C GLN A 226 -11.69 4.24 7.97
N LEU A 227 -10.54 3.54 7.92
CA LEU A 227 -10.26 2.38 8.77
C LEU A 227 -9.04 2.59 9.67
N PRO A 228 -9.03 3.60 10.57
CA PRO A 228 -7.84 4.02 11.34
C PRO A 228 -7.34 2.95 12.34
N PHE A 229 -8.16 1.97 12.71
CA PHE A 229 -7.80 0.91 13.66
C PHE A 229 -7.59 -0.45 12.97
N THR A 230 -7.28 -0.44 11.66
CA THR A 230 -7.05 -1.66 10.89
C THR A 230 -5.56 -1.80 10.56
N SER A 231 -4.95 -2.89 11.04
CA SER A 231 -3.53 -3.22 10.85
C SER A 231 -3.34 -4.74 10.84
N GLY A 232 -2.29 -5.23 10.18
CA GLY A 232 -1.96 -6.65 10.08
C GLY A 232 -2.86 -7.45 9.12
N GLN A 233 -3.71 -6.78 8.32
CA GLN A 233 -4.71 -7.43 7.49
C GLN A 233 -4.27 -7.63 6.05
N VAL A 234 -4.85 -8.66 5.42
CA VAL A 234 -4.70 -8.98 4.00
C VAL A 234 -6.07 -8.86 3.34
N PHE A 235 -6.20 -7.92 2.41
CA PHE A 235 -7.45 -7.64 1.69
C PHE A 235 -7.39 -8.18 0.27
N SER A 236 -8.28 -9.11 -0.06
CA SER A 236 -8.47 -9.58 -1.43
C SER A 236 -9.58 -8.75 -2.09
N LEU A 237 -9.26 -8.14 -3.23
CA LEU A 237 -10.16 -7.25 -3.96
C LEU A 237 -10.60 -7.84 -5.30
N ASP A 238 -10.70 -9.14 -5.38
CA ASP A 238 -11.27 -9.81 -6.54
C ASP A 238 -12.36 -10.80 -6.13
N SER A 239 -13.01 -11.42 -7.11
CA SER A 239 -14.10 -12.35 -6.89
C SER A 239 -13.71 -13.81 -7.11
N ARG A 240 -12.41 -14.15 -7.07
CA ARG A 240 -11.94 -15.54 -7.07
C ARG A 240 -12.11 -16.16 -5.70
N LEU A 241 -12.59 -17.42 -5.69
CA LEU A 241 -12.82 -18.20 -4.48
C LEU A 241 -11.72 -19.24 -4.27
#